data_7a363dfb7de962cf3fb949cebc0aba0b
#
_entry.id   7a363dfb7de962cf3fb949cebc0aba0b
#
_cell.length_a   1.000
_cell.length_b   1.000
_cell.length_c   1.000
_cell.angle_alpha   90.00
_cell.angle_beta   90.00
_cell.angle_gamma   90.00
#
_symmetry.space_group_name_H-M   'P 1'
#
loop_
_entity.id
_entity.type
_entity.pdbx_description
1 polymer ?
#
loop_
_entity_poly.entity_id
_entity_poly.type
_entity_poly.pdbx_seq_one_letter_code
_entity_poly.pdbx_strand_id
1 'polypeptide(L)'
;MFDFSKVVDRHGTWCTQWDYVADRFGTADLLPFTISDMDFATAPCIIEALNQRLMHGVFGYSRWKNDEFLAAIAHWFSTQHYTAIDSQTVVYGPSVIYMVSELIRQWSETGEGVVIHTPAYDAFYKAIEGNQRTVMPVALEKQADGWFCDMGKLEAVLA
;
A
#
# COMPACT_ATOMS: atom_id res chain seq x y z
N MET A 1 2.33 -26.89 7.69
CA MET A 1 0.99 -26.27 7.57
C MET A 1 1.03 -24.97 8.38
N PHE A 2 0.49 -23.89 7.87
CA PHE A 2 0.45 -22.60 8.57
C PHE A 2 -0.67 -22.64 9.62
N ASP A 3 -0.38 -22.20 10.84
CA ASP A 3 -1.38 -22.19 11.93
C ASP A 3 -1.90 -20.77 12.15
N PHE A 4 -3.08 -20.47 11.62
CA PHE A 4 -3.76 -19.19 11.78
C PHE A 4 -4.48 -19.03 13.12
N SER A 5 -4.54 -20.07 13.96
CA SER A 5 -5.14 -19.99 15.29
C SER A 5 -4.16 -19.52 16.36
N LYS A 6 -2.86 -19.50 16.04
CA LYS A 6 -1.82 -19.09 16.96
C LYS A 6 -1.85 -17.56 17.14
N VAL A 7 -2.17 -17.13 18.37
CA VAL A 7 -2.07 -15.71 18.73
C VAL A 7 -0.60 -15.31 18.86
N VAL A 8 -0.23 -14.22 18.20
CA VAL A 8 1.10 -13.60 18.29
C VAL A 8 0.96 -12.28 19.05
N ASP A 9 1.57 -12.21 20.23
CA ASP A 9 1.64 -10.96 20.99
C ASP A 9 2.65 -10.01 20.31
N ARG A 10 2.17 -8.82 19.97
CA ARG A 10 2.95 -7.78 19.30
C ARG A 10 3.26 -6.58 20.20
N HIS A 11 2.89 -6.63 21.48
CA HIS A 11 3.25 -5.58 22.44
C HIS A 11 4.77 -5.58 22.67
N GLY A 12 5.32 -4.40 22.86
CA GLY A 12 6.78 -4.20 23.07
C GLY A 12 7.65 -4.41 21.84
N THR A 13 7.03 -4.46 20.65
CA THR A 13 7.75 -4.63 19.37
C THR A 13 7.81 -3.34 18.53
N TRP A 14 7.42 -2.21 19.09
CA TRP A 14 7.25 -0.92 18.41
C TRP A 14 6.15 -0.97 17.35
N CYS A 15 5.20 -1.87 17.53
CA CYS A 15 4.08 -2.03 16.61
C CYS A 15 3.14 -0.83 16.70
N THR A 16 2.99 -0.12 15.58
CA THR A 16 2.12 1.06 15.51
C THR A 16 0.67 0.75 15.92
N GLN A 17 0.19 -0.44 15.62
CA GLN A 17 -1.17 -0.84 15.95
C GLN A 17 -1.38 -1.10 17.44
N TRP A 18 -0.44 -1.79 18.11
CA TRP A 18 -0.61 -2.25 19.48
C TRP A 18 0.07 -1.34 20.52
N ASP A 19 1.28 -0.84 20.23
CA ASP A 19 2.06 -0.10 21.23
C ASP A 19 1.68 1.40 21.32
N TYR A 20 0.99 1.94 20.31
CA TYR A 20 0.64 3.37 20.23
C TYR A 20 -0.86 3.66 20.30
N VAL A 21 -1.65 2.73 20.86
CA VAL A 21 -3.11 2.92 21.04
C VAL A 21 -3.39 4.13 21.92
N ALA A 22 -2.69 4.21 23.07
CA ALA A 22 -2.87 5.32 24.02
C ALA A 22 -2.51 6.68 23.40
N ASP A 23 -1.44 6.75 22.63
CA ASP A 23 -1.01 7.99 21.95
C ASP A 23 -2.05 8.50 20.95
N ARG A 24 -2.74 7.57 20.28
CA ARG A 24 -3.73 7.91 19.24
C ARG A 24 -5.11 8.22 19.80
N PHE A 25 -5.51 7.55 20.86
CA PHE A 25 -6.91 7.54 21.37
C PHE A 25 -7.05 7.96 22.83
N GLY A 26 -5.94 8.27 23.52
CA GLY A 26 -5.94 8.70 24.92
C GLY A 26 -6.17 7.57 25.93
N THR A 27 -6.32 6.34 25.49
CA THR A 27 -6.47 5.15 26.34
C THR A 27 -5.86 3.93 25.68
N ALA A 28 -5.23 3.04 26.45
CA ALA A 28 -4.66 1.79 25.97
C ALA A 28 -5.69 0.64 25.94
N ASP A 29 -6.84 0.81 26.56
CA ASP A 29 -7.87 -0.23 26.71
C ASP A 29 -8.84 -0.25 25.51
N LEU A 30 -8.28 -0.39 24.32
CA LEU A 30 -9.04 -0.49 23.07
C LEU A 30 -8.46 -1.62 22.20
N LEU A 31 -9.33 -2.31 21.47
CA LEU A 31 -8.91 -3.20 20.40
C LEU A 31 -8.56 -2.38 19.15
N PRO A 32 -7.31 -2.38 18.70
CA PRO A 32 -6.90 -1.55 17.57
C PRO A 32 -7.27 -2.19 16.23
N PHE A 33 -7.93 -1.40 15.37
CA PHE A 33 -8.23 -1.74 13.98
C PHE A 33 -7.76 -0.61 13.05
N THR A 34 -6.61 -0.03 13.34
CA THR A 34 -6.14 1.22 12.72
C THR A 34 -5.17 1.02 11.57
N ILE A 35 -4.55 -0.15 11.50
CA ILE A 35 -3.56 -0.51 10.50
C ILE A 35 -4.01 -1.81 9.82
N SER A 36 -3.76 -1.94 8.54
CA SER A 36 -4.13 -3.11 7.74
C SER A 36 -3.11 -4.25 7.79
N ASP A 37 -2.09 -4.16 8.64
CA ASP A 37 -1.17 -5.25 8.88
C ASP A 37 -1.84 -6.38 9.69
N MET A 38 -1.36 -7.60 9.50
CA MET A 38 -1.96 -8.79 10.09
C MET A 38 -1.16 -9.27 11.31
N ASP A 39 -1.88 -9.81 12.31
CA ASP A 39 -1.28 -10.38 13.52
C ASP A 39 -0.90 -11.87 13.36
N PHE A 40 -0.75 -12.33 12.13
CA PHE A 40 -0.27 -13.67 11.82
C PHE A 40 1.24 -13.70 11.63
N ALA A 41 1.87 -14.78 12.09
CA ALA A 41 3.29 -15.00 11.83
C ALA A 41 3.54 -15.08 10.31
N THR A 42 4.68 -14.55 9.88
CA THR A 42 5.13 -14.65 8.49
C THR A 42 5.34 -16.12 8.09
N ALA A 43 5.04 -16.46 6.85
CA ALA A 43 5.21 -17.84 6.33
C ALA A 43 6.65 -18.35 6.56
N PRO A 44 6.83 -19.61 7.01
CA PRO A 44 8.15 -20.16 7.32
C PRO A 44 9.15 -20.07 6.16
N CYS A 45 8.69 -20.25 4.92
CA CYS A 45 9.55 -20.14 3.74
C CYS A 45 10.13 -18.74 3.54
N ILE A 46 9.37 -17.70 3.92
CA ILE A 46 9.85 -16.31 3.87
C ILE A 46 10.88 -16.06 4.97
N ILE A 47 10.61 -16.55 6.19
CA ILE A 47 11.56 -16.47 7.31
C ILE A 47 12.86 -17.16 6.97
N GLU A 48 12.79 -18.35 6.36
CA GLU A 48 13.97 -19.09 5.94
C GLU A 48 14.80 -18.32 4.89
N ALA A 49 14.15 -17.79 3.86
CA ALA A 49 14.84 -16.98 2.84
C ALA A 49 15.52 -15.74 3.43
N LEU A 50 14.86 -15.06 4.38
CA LEU A 50 15.44 -13.93 5.11
C LEU A 50 16.64 -14.37 5.96
N ASN A 51 16.56 -15.51 6.66
CA ASN A 51 17.67 -16.04 7.43
C ASN A 51 18.87 -16.39 6.55
N GLN A 52 18.66 -17.01 5.40
CA GLN A 52 19.73 -17.31 4.44
C GLN A 52 20.44 -16.01 4.00
N ARG A 53 19.67 -14.95 3.71
CA ARG A 53 20.26 -13.65 3.36
C ARG A 53 20.99 -13.01 4.53
N LEU A 54 20.46 -13.15 5.75
CA LEU A 54 21.09 -12.65 6.98
C LEU A 54 22.42 -13.35 7.24
N MET A 55 22.48 -14.65 7.09
CA MET A 55 23.69 -15.45 7.31
C MET A 55 24.82 -15.15 6.31
N HIS A 56 24.51 -14.56 5.16
CA HIS A 56 25.51 -14.05 4.23
C HIS A 56 26.35 -12.93 4.84
N GLY A 57 25.78 -12.11 5.74
CA GLY A 57 26.48 -11.13 6.60
C GLY A 57 26.96 -9.85 5.92
N VAL A 58 26.84 -9.73 4.59
CA VAL A 58 27.25 -8.51 3.86
C VAL A 58 26.01 -7.87 3.21
N PHE A 59 25.70 -6.64 3.62
CA PHE A 59 24.52 -5.88 3.20
C PHE A 59 24.94 -4.61 2.44
N GLY A 60 25.67 -4.80 1.34
CA GLY A 60 26.05 -3.71 0.45
C GLY A 60 24.94 -3.31 -0.52
N TYR A 61 25.27 -2.42 -1.45
CA TYR A 61 24.33 -2.00 -2.48
C TYR A 61 23.89 -3.17 -3.35
N SER A 62 22.57 -3.30 -3.54
CA SER A 62 21.96 -4.31 -4.41
C SER A 62 21.24 -3.62 -5.57
N ARG A 63 21.27 -4.27 -6.74
CA ARG A 63 20.54 -3.80 -7.90
C ARG A 63 19.14 -4.39 -7.88
N TRP A 64 18.10 -3.54 -7.86
CA TRP A 64 16.71 -4.00 -7.82
C TRP A 64 16.27 -4.66 -9.14
N LYS A 65 16.73 -4.12 -10.29
CA LYS A 65 16.41 -4.65 -11.62
C LYS A 65 17.29 -5.85 -11.92
N ASN A 66 16.95 -7.00 -11.32
CA ASN A 66 17.55 -8.30 -11.56
C ASN A 66 16.49 -9.30 -12.02
N ASP A 67 16.92 -10.37 -12.68
CA ASP A 67 16.04 -11.32 -13.34
C ASP A 67 15.11 -12.04 -12.35
N GLU A 68 15.58 -12.40 -11.16
CA GLU A 68 14.78 -13.10 -10.15
C GLU A 68 13.64 -12.21 -9.64
N PHE A 69 13.92 -10.94 -9.33
CA PHE A 69 12.92 -9.99 -8.89
C PHE A 69 11.85 -9.73 -9.95
N LEU A 70 12.29 -9.50 -11.19
CA LEU A 70 11.37 -9.26 -12.31
C LEU A 70 10.54 -10.50 -12.63
N ALA A 71 11.13 -11.70 -12.59
CA ALA A 71 10.43 -12.95 -12.79
C ALA A 71 9.38 -13.22 -11.70
N ALA A 72 9.69 -12.91 -10.43
CA ALA A 72 8.73 -13.04 -9.33
C ALA A 72 7.51 -12.15 -9.52
N ILE A 73 7.70 -10.88 -9.95
CA ILE A 73 6.61 -9.96 -10.25
C ILE A 73 5.77 -10.49 -11.43
N ALA A 74 6.41 -10.88 -12.52
CA ALA A 74 5.71 -11.41 -13.70
C ALA A 74 4.91 -12.69 -13.36
N HIS A 75 5.50 -13.58 -12.55
CA HIS A 75 4.82 -14.77 -12.07
C HIS A 75 3.57 -14.44 -11.24
N TRP A 76 3.68 -13.49 -10.31
CA TRP A 76 2.54 -13.07 -9.50
C TRP A 76 1.39 -12.54 -10.36
N PHE A 77 1.68 -11.62 -11.26
CA PHE A 77 0.65 -11.06 -12.15
C PHE A 77 0.01 -12.13 -13.04
N SER A 78 0.79 -13.04 -13.61
CA SER A 78 0.26 -14.11 -14.46
C SER A 78 -0.62 -15.09 -13.70
N THR A 79 -0.27 -15.43 -12.45
CA THR A 79 -0.98 -16.45 -11.65
C THR A 79 -2.16 -15.90 -10.86
N GLN A 80 -2.07 -14.67 -10.34
CA GLN A 80 -3.11 -14.09 -9.51
C GLN A 80 -4.06 -13.17 -10.27
N HIS A 81 -3.58 -12.54 -11.34
CA HIS A 81 -4.36 -11.59 -12.13
C HIS A 81 -4.57 -12.00 -13.59
N TYR A 82 -4.05 -13.17 -13.98
CA TYR A 82 -4.16 -13.70 -15.35
C TYR A 82 -3.67 -12.70 -16.41
N THR A 83 -2.70 -11.89 -16.08
CA THR A 83 -2.19 -10.79 -16.90
C THR A 83 -0.70 -10.96 -17.11
N ALA A 84 -0.27 -10.89 -18.36
CA ALA A 84 1.15 -10.80 -18.71
C ALA A 84 1.61 -9.35 -18.58
N ILE A 85 2.73 -9.13 -17.90
CA ILE A 85 3.38 -7.82 -17.83
C ILE A 85 4.73 -7.88 -18.54
N ASP A 86 5.09 -6.79 -19.21
CA ASP A 86 6.44 -6.61 -19.73
C ASP A 86 7.35 -6.18 -18.57
N SER A 87 8.32 -7.03 -18.23
CA SER A 87 9.29 -6.76 -17.16
C SER A 87 10.13 -5.51 -17.40
N GLN A 88 10.25 -5.04 -18.65
CA GLN A 88 10.98 -3.80 -18.95
C GLN A 88 10.22 -2.55 -18.50
N THR A 89 8.90 -2.64 -18.34
CA THR A 89 8.06 -1.52 -17.88
C THR A 89 8.00 -1.41 -16.36
N VAL A 90 8.56 -2.38 -15.63
CA VAL A 90 8.60 -2.35 -14.17
C VAL A 90 9.55 -1.27 -13.69
N VAL A 91 9.05 -0.40 -12.81
CA VAL A 91 9.81 0.65 -12.14
C VAL A 91 9.71 0.45 -10.63
N TYR A 92 10.85 0.47 -9.96
CA TYR A 92 10.89 0.34 -8.50
C TYR A 92 10.54 1.66 -7.82
N GLY A 93 9.72 1.58 -6.78
CA GLY A 93 9.48 2.67 -5.84
C GLY A 93 9.42 2.15 -4.41
N PRO A 94 9.83 2.95 -3.41
CA PRO A 94 9.90 2.51 -2.02
C PRO A 94 8.53 2.23 -1.39
N SER A 95 7.46 2.86 -1.91
CA SER A 95 6.07 2.59 -1.53
C SER A 95 5.10 3.10 -2.59
N VAL A 96 3.85 2.61 -2.55
CA VAL A 96 2.77 3.07 -3.45
C VAL A 96 2.53 4.58 -3.25
N ILE A 97 2.45 5.06 -2.01
CA ILE A 97 2.20 6.48 -1.72
C ILE A 97 3.32 7.38 -2.22
N TYR A 98 4.57 6.93 -2.12
CA TYR A 98 5.70 7.64 -2.71
C TYR A 98 5.54 7.77 -4.23
N MET A 99 5.21 6.67 -4.91
CA MET A 99 5.03 6.69 -6.36
C MET A 99 3.83 7.54 -6.79
N VAL A 100 2.72 7.48 -6.05
CA VAL A 100 1.57 8.38 -6.28
C VAL A 100 1.98 9.84 -6.15
N SER A 101 2.76 10.18 -5.14
CA SER A 101 3.28 11.53 -4.93
C SER A 101 4.18 12.01 -6.09
N GLU A 102 5.06 11.13 -6.59
CA GLU A 102 5.89 11.43 -7.75
C GLU A 102 5.06 11.65 -9.02
N LEU A 103 4.04 10.81 -9.26
CA LEU A 103 3.15 10.95 -10.41
C LEU A 103 2.34 12.26 -10.35
N ILE A 104 1.84 12.64 -9.17
CA ILE A 104 1.16 13.91 -8.96
C ILE A 104 2.08 15.08 -9.35
N ARG A 105 3.34 15.07 -8.90
CA ARG A 105 4.31 16.12 -9.22
C ARG A 105 4.68 16.15 -10.69
N GLN A 106 4.75 15.00 -11.34
CA GLN A 106 5.15 14.88 -12.74
C GLN A 106 4.05 15.36 -13.70
N TRP A 107 2.77 15.14 -13.35
CA TRP A 107 1.65 15.32 -14.28
C TRP A 107 0.66 16.41 -13.88
N SER A 108 0.99 17.20 -12.87
CA SER A 108 0.19 18.36 -12.48
C SER A 108 1.06 19.51 -11.98
N GLU A 109 0.51 20.71 -11.98
CA GLU A 109 1.11 21.91 -11.44
C GLU A 109 0.57 22.23 -10.04
N THR A 110 1.28 23.06 -9.29
CA THR A 110 0.82 23.55 -7.97
C THR A 110 -0.54 24.26 -8.09
N GLY A 111 -1.48 23.87 -7.26
CA GLY A 111 -2.86 24.41 -7.25
C GLY A 111 -3.85 23.66 -8.14
N GLU A 112 -3.38 22.82 -9.05
CA GLU A 112 -4.27 22.02 -9.88
C GLU A 112 -5.05 20.96 -9.09
N GLY A 113 -6.17 20.52 -9.64
CA GLY A 113 -7.03 19.50 -9.07
C GLY A 113 -6.52 18.08 -9.34
N VAL A 114 -6.57 17.22 -8.33
CA VAL A 114 -6.37 15.78 -8.48
C VAL A 114 -7.63 15.05 -8.07
N VAL A 115 -8.22 14.31 -9.00
CA VAL A 115 -9.46 13.57 -8.76
C VAL A 115 -9.20 12.35 -7.92
N ILE A 116 -10.08 12.12 -6.94
CA ILE A 116 -10.07 10.95 -6.07
C ILE A 116 -11.49 10.44 -5.85
N HIS A 117 -11.70 9.14 -5.96
CA HIS A 117 -12.97 8.54 -5.55
C HIS A 117 -13.08 8.44 -4.04
N THR A 118 -14.25 8.76 -3.49
CA THR A 118 -14.49 8.70 -2.04
C THR A 118 -15.62 7.72 -1.69
N PRO A 119 -15.52 6.98 -0.56
CA PRO A 119 -14.45 7.01 0.43
C PRO A 119 -13.13 6.44 -0.09
N ALA A 120 -12.00 7.01 0.34
CA ALA A 120 -10.65 6.63 -0.09
C ALA A 120 -9.70 6.48 1.11
N TYR A 121 -8.58 5.85 0.87
CA TYR A 121 -7.51 5.76 1.86
C TYR A 121 -6.95 7.15 2.16
N ASP A 122 -6.81 7.47 3.45
CA ASP A 122 -6.45 8.81 3.94
C ASP A 122 -5.08 9.31 3.44
N ALA A 123 -4.15 8.39 3.16
CA ALA A 123 -2.83 8.76 2.65
C ALA A 123 -2.88 9.38 1.25
N PHE A 124 -3.91 9.11 0.45
CA PHE A 124 -4.06 9.76 -0.87
C PHE A 124 -4.37 11.25 -0.72
N TYR A 125 -5.22 11.63 0.24
CA TYR A 125 -5.48 13.05 0.55
C TYR A 125 -4.19 13.77 0.94
N LYS A 126 -3.42 13.16 1.86
CA LYS A 126 -2.13 13.69 2.32
C LYS A 126 -1.11 13.80 1.18
N ALA A 127 -1.10 12.84 0.24
CA ALA A 127 -0.23 12.90 -0.92
C ALA A 127 -0.60 14.05 -1.87
N ILE A 128 -1.88 14.31 -2.07
CA ILE A 128 -2.37 15.39 -2.93
C ILE A 128 -2.08 16.75 -2.28
N GLU A 129 -2.54 16.96 -1.05
CA GLU A 129 -2.40 18.23 -0.31
C GLU A 129 -0.94 18.54 0.02
N GLY A 130 -0.15 17.53 0.41
CA GLY A 130 1.28 17.66 0.70
C GLY A 130 2.11 18.07 -0.51
N ASN A 131 1.62 17.79 -1.72
CA ASN A 131 2.19 18.30 -2.96
C ASN A 131 1.55 19.61 -3.43
N GLN A 132 0.76 20.28 -2.58
CA GLN A 132 0.10 21.55 -2.89
C GLN A 132 -0.87 21.46 -4.08
N ARG A 133 -1.58 20.34 -4.21
CA ARG A 133 -2.67 20.16 -5.16
C ARG A 133 -3.99 20.16 -4.43
N THR A 134 -5.07 20.40 -5.17
CA THR A 134 -6.43 20.44 -4.62
C THR A 134 -7.09 19.07 -4.77
N VAL A 135 -7.67 18.54 -3.69
CA VAL A 135 -8.46 17.31 -3.76
C VAL A 135 -9.78 17.59 -4.47
N MET A 136 -10.06 16.83 -5.53
CA MET A 136 -11.32 16.87 -6.29
C MET A 136 -12.09 15.56 -6.03
N PRO A 137 -12.99 15.52 -5.02
CA PRO A 137 -13.63 14.28 -4.63
C PRO A 137 -14.80 13.93 -5.56
N VAL A 138 -14.84 12.70 -6.04
CA VAL A 138 -15.97 12.08 -6.72
C VAL A 138 -16.50 10.94 -5.88
N ALA A 139 -17.66 11.12 -5.24
CA ALA A 139 -18.23 10.13 -4.36
C ALA A 139 -18.68 8.88 -5.14
N LEU A 140 -18.25 7.72 -4.66
CA LEU A 140 -18.79 6.44 -5.12
C LEU A 140 -20.22 6.26 -4.58
N GLU A 141 -21.07 5.64 -5.35
CA GLU A 141 -22.45 5.33 -4.98
C GLU A 141 -22.53 3.89 -4.49
N LYS A 142 -23.08 3.70 -3.29
CA LYS A 142 -23.34 2.38 -2.76
C LYS A 142 -24.66 1.85 -3.34
N GLN A 143 -24.61 0.73 -4.05
CA GLN A 143 -25.74 0.00 -4.58
C GLN A 143 -25.83 -1.39 -3.96
N ALA A 144 -26.86 -2.16 -4.29
CA ALA A 144 -27.05 -3.51 -3.75
C ALA A 144 -25.84 -4.44 -4.02
N ASP A 145 -25.22 -4.28 -5.19
CA ASP A 145 -24.16 -5.16 -5.69
C ASP A 145 -22.74 -4.60 -5.45
N GLY A 146 -22.62 -3.43 -4.79
CA GLY A 146 -21.29 -2.87 -4.50
C GLY A 146 -21.22 -1.36 -4.57
N TRP A 147 -20.01 -0.86 -4.86
CA TRP A 147 -19.70 0.55 -5.02
C TRP A 147 -19.46 0.87 -6.49
N PHE A 148 -20.09 1.93 -6.99
CA PHE A 148 -20.04 2.32 -8.39
C PHE A 148 -19.58 3.77 -8.53
N CYS A 149 -18.83 4.01 -9.61
CA CYS A 149 -18.47 5.37 -10.03
C CYS A 149 -19.54 5.90 -10.99
N ASP A 150 -20.13 7.04 -10.65
CA ASP A 150 -20.96 7.80 -11.58
C ASP A 150 -20.05 8.53 -12.59
N MET A 151 -20.02 8.03 -13.82
CA MET A 151 -19.16 8.59 -14.86
C MET A 151 -19.54 10.01 -15.24
N GLY A 152 -20.85 10.37 -15.13
CA GLY A 152 -21.30 11.74 -15.38
C GLY A 152 -20.76 12.74 -14.32
N LYS A 153 -20.70 12.31 -13.06
CA LYS A 153 -20.04 13.11 -12.00
C LYS A 153 -18.54 13.23 -12.21
N LEU A 154 -17.90 12.14 -12.64
CA LEU A 154 -16.48 12.17 -12.95
C LEU A 154 -16.17 13.14 -14.10
N GLU A 155 -16.91 13.04 -15.20
CA GLU A 155 -16.75 13.93 -16.35
C GLU A 155 -16.99 15.40 -15.98
N ALA A 156 -18.01 15.68 -15.16
CA ALA A 156 -18.30 17.04 -14.70
C ALA A 156 -17.19 17.66 -13.84
N VAL A 157 -16.42 16.83 -13.12
CA VAL A 157 -15.28 17.29 -12.31
C VAL A 157 -14.04 17.51 -13.19
N LEU A 158 -13.91 16.77 -14.30
CA LEU A 158 -12.79 16.85 -15.23
C LEU A 158 -12.95 17.97 -16.29
N ALA A 159 -14.16 18.52 -16.46
CA ALA A 159 -14.47 19.59 -17.40
C ALA A 159 -14.07 20.97 -16.86
#